data_d614c8ae56896d5fb810806cf5043510
#
_entry.id   d614c8ae56896d5fb810806cf5043510
#
_cell.length_a   1.000
_cell.length_b   1.000
_cell.length_c   1.000
_cell.angle_alpha   90.00
_cell.angle_beta   90.00
_cell.angle_gamma   90.00
#
_symmetry.space_group_name_H-M   'P 1'
#
loop_
_entity.id
_entity.type
_entity.pdbx_description
1 polymer ?
#
loop_
_entity_poly.entity_id
_entity_poly.type
_entity_poly.pdbx_seq_one_letter_code
_entity_poly.pdbx_strand_id
1 'polypeptide(L)'
;MRAEYLIVDGHSVIFAWPELRKLHQRRTSLAREALTRKLRDYQDWTGTRVAVVFDGKRATVSEISEPGEIQVFYSRAGQTADSIIERLASKYGRSFKLLVATDDVLEQETASASGAECISAEALRWLLEEASPA
;
A
#
# COMPACT_ATOMS: atom_id res chain seq x y z
N MET A 1 -16.24 -8.01 7.87
CA MET A 1 -16.16 -6.62 8.33
C MET A 1 -15.02 -5.90 7.59
N ARG A 2 -15.28 -4.70 7.11
CA ARG A 2 -14.31 -3.94 6.31
C ARG A 2 -13.14 -3.48 7.18
N ALA A 3 -11.92 -3.51 6.61
CA ALA A 3 -10.76 -2.95 7.29
C ALA A 3 -10.89 -1.44 7.43
N GLU A 4 -10.31 -0.89 8.49
CA GLU A 4 -10.33 0.55 8.75
C GLU A 4 -9.11 1.25 8.16
N TYR A 5 -8.03 0.51 7.97
CA TYR A 5 -6.77 1.02 7.45
C TYR A 5 -6.13 -0.03 6.53
N LEU A 6 -5.84 0.37 5.30
CA LEU A 6 -5.18 -0.48 4.31
C LEU A 6 -3.77 0.04 4.07
N ILE A 7 -2.78 -0.82 4.26
CA ILE A 7 -1.38 -0.52 3.97
C ILE A 7 -0.96 -1.33 2.75
N VAL A 8 -0.43 -0.68 1.73
CA VAL A 8 -0.10 -1.32 0.45
C VAL A 8 1.40 -1.28 0.20
N ASP A 9 1.99 -2.45 -0.04
CA ASP A 9 3.36 -2.57 -0.56
C ASP A 9 3.31 -2.27 -2.06
N GLY A 10 3.72 -1.05 -2.43
CA GLY A 10 3.63 -0.59 -3.81
C GLY A 10 4.44 -1.43 -4.78
N HIS A 11 5.60 -1.92 -4.36
CA HIS A 11 6.45 -2.78 -5.19
C HIS A 11 5.74 -4.09 -5.55
N SER A 12 5.18 -4.79 -4.55
CA SER A 12 4.45 -6.04 -4.78
C SER A 12 3.33 -5.86 -5.79
N VAL A 13 2.56 -4.79 -5.65
CA VAL A 13 1.39 -4.56 -6.50
C VAL A 13 1.80 -4.17 -7.92
N ILE A 14 2.78 -3.29 -8.07
CA ILE A 14 3.26 -2.87 -9.39
C ILE A 14 3.78 -4.06 -10.19
N PHE A 15 4.50 -4.96 -9.55
CA PHE A 15 5.06 -6.12 -10.26
C PHE A 15 4.06 -7.26 -10.44
N ALA A 16 3.01 -7.33 -9.63
CA ALA A 16 1.97 -8.36 -9.77
C ALA A 16 0.91 -8.01 -10.81
N TRP A 17 0.58 -6.73 -10.96
CA TRP A 17 -0.47 -6.31 -11.90
C TRP A 17 0.14 -6.00 -13.28
N PRO A 18 -0.24 -6.74 -14.33
CA PRO A 18 0.38 -6.59 -15.67
C PRO A 18 0.35 -5.17 -16.22
N GLU A 19 -0.74 -4.45 -16.06
CA GLU A 19 -0.87 -3.08 -16.54
C GLU A 19 0.07 -2.11 -15.83
N LEU A 20 0.29 -2.32 -14.52
CA LEU A 20 1.23 -1.48 -13.77
C LEU A 20 2.68 -1.84 -14.08
N ARG A 21 2.95 -3.13 -14.28
CA ARG A 21 4.29 -3.57 -14.65
C ARG A 21 4.71 -3.00 -16.01
N LYS A 22 3.79 -2.94 -16.97
CA LYS A 22 4.04 -2.32 -18.27
C LYS A 22 4.36 -0.82 -18.14
N LEU A 23 3.60 -0.11 -17.31
CA LEU A 23 3.86 1.30 -17.05
C LEU A 23 5.23 1.50 -16.40
N HIS A 24 5.59 0.63 -15.46
CA HIS A 24 6.88 0.68 -14.77
C HIS A 24 8.05 0.50 -15.75
N GLN A 25 7.90 -0.35 -16.75
CA GLN A 25 8.92 -0.56 -17.79
C GLN A 25 9.16 0.70 -18.61
N ARG A 26 8.14 1.51 -18.79
CA ARG A 26 8.26 2.79 -19.50
C ARG A 26 8.85 3.87 -18.58
N ARG A 27 8.30 4.00 -17.39
CA ARG A 27 8.75 4.98 -16.40
C ARG A 27 8.14 4.60 -15.05
N THR A 28 9.00 4.50 -14.02
CA THR A 28 8.56 4.14 -12.67
C THR A 28 7.45 5.05 -12.14
N SER A 29 7.56 6.35 -12.38
CA SER A 29 6.56 7.32 -11.89
C SER A 29 5.16 7.07 -12.46
N LEU A 30 5.06 6.56 -13.69
CA LEU A 30 3.76 6.26 -14.31
C LEU A 30 3.02 5.17 -13.55
N ALA A 31 3.73 4.11 -13.17
CA ALA A 31 3.16 3.01 -12.41
C ALA A 31 2.72 3.48 -11.01
N ARG A 32 3.56 4.27 -10.35
CA ARG A 32 3.26 4.79 -9.01
C ARG A 32 2.05 5.71 -9.02
N GLU A 33 1.96 6.61 -9.99
CA GLU A 33 0.82 7.51 -10.16
C GLU A 33 -0.47 6.73 -10.42
N ALA A 34 -0.42 5.74 -11.31
CA ALA A 34 -1.59 4.92 -11.64
C ALA A 34 -2.10 4.16 -10.40
N LEU A 35 -1.19 3.55 -9.63
CA LEU A 35 -1.57 2.84 -8.41
C LEU A 35 -2.14 3.80 -7.38
N THR A 36 -1.49 4.93 -7.16
CA THR A 36 -1.94 5.94 -6.19
C THR A 36 -3.36 6.40 -6.51
N ARG A 37 -3.66 6.62 -7.79
CA ARG A 37 -5.00 7.03 -8.22
C ARG A 37 -6.05 5.97 -7.92
N LYS A 38 -5.75 4.71 -8.20
CA LYS A 38 -6.67 3.60 -7.91
C LYS A 38 -6.93 3.46 -6.41
N LEU A 39 -5.90 3.63 -5.60
CA LEU A 39 -6.02 3.55 -4.14
C LEU A 39 -6.78 4.74 -3.56
N ARG A 40 -6.58 5.92 -4.11
CA ARG A 40 -7.35 7.12 -3.71
C ARG A 40 -8.83 6.91 -4.00
N ASP A 41 -9.17 6.37 -5.17
CA ASP A 41 -10.56 6.06 -5.52
C ASP A 41 -11.17 5.09 -4.51
N TYR A 42 -10.43 4.06 -4.14
CA TYR A 42 -10.87 3.10 -3.13
C TYR A 42 -11.16 3.78 -1.78
N GLN A 43 -10.26 4.65 -1.34
CA GLN A 43 -10.47 5.42 -0.10
C GLN A 43 -11.72 6.28 -0.18
N ASP A 44 -11.94 6.95 -1.31
CA ASP A 44 -13.11 7.79 -1.52
C ASP A 44 -14.40 6.98 -1.51
N TRP A 45 -14.38 5.80 -2.12
CA TRP A 45 -15.59 4.94 -2.18
C TRP A 45 -15.93 4.30 -0.85
N THR A 46 -14.95 3.96 -0.05
CA THR A 46 -15.15 3.10 1.14
C THR A 46 -14.96 3.81 2.47
N GLY A 47 -14.25 4.92 2.48
CA GLY A 47 -13.85 5.57 3.73
C GLY A 47 -12.69 4.88 4.45
N THR A 48 -12.19 3.77 3.93
CA THR A 48 -11.01 3.10 4.48
C THR A 48 -9.79 3.98 4.24
N ARG A 49 -9.01 4.24 5.27
CA ARG A 49 -7.75 4.98 5.11
C ARG A 49 -6.74 4.12 4.36
N VAL A 50 -6.01 4.72 3.44
CA VAL A 50 -5.02 4.01 2.63
C VAL A 50 -3.65 4.65 2.77
N ALA A 51 -2.64 3.81 2.99
CA ALA A 51 -1.24 4.20 2.90
C ALA A 51 -0.56 3.30 1.88
N VAL A 52 0.22 3.87 0.97
CA VAL A 52 1.03 3.11 0.03
C VAL A 52 2.49 3.43 0.28
N VAL A 53 3.34 2.40 0.26
CA VAL A 53 4.76 2.52 0.55
C VAL A 53 5.55 2.14 -0.69
N PHE A 54 6.43 3.04 -1.12
CA PHE A 54 7.33 2.81 -2.26
C PHE A 54 8.79 2.86 -1.81
N ASP A 55 9.65 2.11 -2.50
CA ASP A 55 11.09 2.24 -2.32
C ASP A 55 11.57 3.50 -3.04
N GLY A 56 11.92 4.52 -2.27
CA GLY A 56 12.28 5.82 -2.80
C GLY A 56 13.77 6.09 -2.91
N LYS A 57 14.59 5.37 -2.16
CA LYS A 57 16.04 5.59 -2.06
C LYS A 57 16.41 7.05 -1.73
N ARG A 58 15.57 7.70 -0.93
CA ARG A 58 15.76 9.08 -0.52
C ARG A 58 16.57 9.14 0.78
N ALA A 59 17.17 10.30 1.07
CA ALA A 59 17.93 10.49 2.30
C ALA A 59 17.08 10.38 3.56
N THR A 60 15.81 10.73 3.47
CA THR A 60 14.85 10.66 4.59
C THR A 60 13.56 10.00 4.14
N VAL A 61 12.82 9.43 5.09
CA VAL A 61 11.45 8.99 4.84
C VAL A 61 10.62 10.21 4.48
N SER A 62 9.89 10.12 3.38
CA SER A 62 9.06 11.19 2.88
C SER A 62 7.61 10.74 2.89
N GLU A 63 6.75 11.54 3.49
CA GLU A 63 5.31 11.35 3.43
C GLU A 63 4.72 12.50 2.63
N ILE A 64 3.92 12.17 1.63
CA ILE A 64 3.16 13.16 0.86
C ILE A 64 1.70 12.90 1.16
N SER A 65 1.05 13.86 1.81
CA SER A 65 -0.35 13.74 2.21
C SER A 65 -1.00 15.11 2.15
N GLU A 66 -2.14 15.17 1.49
CA GLU A 66 -2.98 16.38 1.46
C GLU A 66 -4.36 16.00 2.00
N PRO A 67 -5.13 16.97 2.50
CA PRO A 67 -6.49 16.70 2.99
C PRO A 67 -7.30 15.95 1.94
N GLY A 68 -7.86 14.80 2.33
CA GLY A 68 -8.66 13.96 1.43
C GLY A 68 -7.87 13.02 0.54
N GLU A 69 -6.54 13.13 0.52
CA GLU A 69 -5.69 12.24 -0.27
C GLU A 69 -5.19 11.06 0.57
N ILE A 70 -4.73 10.00 -0.11
CA ILE A 70 -4.11 8.87 0.59
C ILE A 70 -2.71 9.26 1.07
N GLN A 71 -2.20 8.52 2.04
CA GLN A 71 -0.84 8.69 2.52
C GLN A 71 0.12 7.97 1.59
N VAL A 72 1.18 8.65 1.15
CA VAL A 72 2.22 8.07 0.30
C VAL A 72 3.55 8.20 1.02
N PHE A 73 4.19 7.06 1.25
CA PHE A 73 5.50 7.01 1.90
C PHE A 73 6.56 6.54 0.91
N TYR A 74 7.74 7.17 0.98
CA TYR A 74 8.91 6.73 0.23
C TYR A 74 10.01 6.37 1.22
N SER A 75 10.60 5.19 1.06
CA SER A 75 11.72 4.80 1.91
C SER A 75 12.95 5.64 1.60
N ARG A 76 13.77 5.86 2.62
CA ARG A 76 15.06 6.56 2.47
C ARG A 76 16.15 5.58 2.03
N ALA A 77 17.30 6.11 1.65
CA ALA A 77 18.46 5.29 1.30
C ALA A 77 18.86 4.40 2.50
N GLY A 78 19.13 3.13 2.23
CA GLY A 78 19.47 2.14 3.25
C GLY A 78 18.30 1.59 4.03
N GLN A 79 17.08 2.01 3.72
CA GLN A 79 15.86 1.52 4.33
C GLN A 79 14.98 0.85 3.27
N THR A 80 14.23 -0.18 3.66
CA THR A 80 13.32 -0.86 2.76
C THR A 80 11.88 -0.42 3.02
N ALA A 81 10.99 -0.65 2.05
CA ALA A 81 9.55 -0.47 2.24
C ALA A 81 9.04 -1.35 3.39
N ASP A 82 9.63 -2.53 3.55
CA ASP A 82 9.29 -3.47 4.62
C ASP A 82 9.37 -2.83 6.02
N SER A 83 10.43 -2.05 6.28
CA SER A 83 10.60 -1.37 7.57
C SER A 83 9.49 -0.38 7.85
N ILE A 84 9.04 0.34 6.83
CA ILE A 84 7.97 1.32 6.97
C ILE A 84 6.65 0.60 7.22
N ILE A 85 6.38 -0.46 6.47
CA ILE A 85 5.16 -1.26 6.62
C ILE A 85 5.10 -1.86 8.03
N GLU A 86 6.20 -2.42 8.51
CA GLU A 86 6.30 -2.95 9.86
C GLU A 86 6.00 -1.88 10.92
N ARG A 87 6.57 -0.70 10.75
CA ARG A 87 6.37 0.41 11.68
C ARG A 87 4.92 0.87 11.70
N LEU A 88 4.29 0.98 10.54
CA LEU A 88 2.89 1.36 10.43
C LEU A 88 1.98 0.30 11.05
N ALA A 89 2.26 -0.97 10.79
CA ALA A 89 1.49 -2.06 11.35
C ALA A 89 1.61 -2.10 12.88
N SER A 90 2.81 -1.91 13.42
CA SER A 90 3.03 -1.85 14.87
C SER A 90 2.33 -0.66 15.49
N LYS A 91 2.37 0.50 14.84
CA LYS A 91 1.79 1.74 15.36
C LYS A 91 0.26 1.69 15.38
N TYR A 92 -0.35 1.16 14.36
CA TYR A 92 -1.81 1.23 14.17
C TYR A 92 -2.55 -0.08 14.38
N GLY A 93 -1.84 -1.20 14.48
CA GLY A 93 -2.45 -2.53 14.58
C GLY A 93 -3.33 -2.76 15.78
N ARG A 94 -3.13 -2.01 16.86
CA ARG A 94 -3.95 -2.11 18.06
C ARG A 94 -5.15 -1.17 18.03
N SER A 95 -5.05 -0.09 17.27
CA SER A 95 -6.08 0.97 17.24
C SER A 95 -7.06 0.80 16.09
N PHE A 96 -6.64 0.13 15.02
CA PHE A 96 -7.43 -0.02 13.81
C PHE A 96 -7.44 -1.46 13.34
N LYS A 97 -8.49 -1.84 12.66
CA LYS A 97 -8.53 -3.09 11.92
C LYS A 97 -7.68 -2.92 10.67
N LEU A 98 -6.48 -3.48 10.70
CA LEU A 98 -5.48 -3.32 9.64
C LEU A 98 -5.54 -4.43 8.62
N LEU A 99 -5.39 -4.02 7.35
CA LEU A 99 -5.19 -4.92 6.24
C LEU A 99 -3.91 -4.52 5.53
N VAL A 100 -2.99 -5.46 5.33
CA VAL A 100 -1.73 -5.23 4.62
C VAL A 100 -1.73 -6.02 3.32
N ALA A 101 -1.54 -5.33 2.20
CA ALA A 101 -1.47 -5.95 0.88
C ALA A 101 -0.02 -6.06 0.44
N THR A 102 0.51 -7.27 0.41
CA THR A 102 1.88 -7.56 0.01
C THR A 102 2.01 -9.01 -0.42
N ASP A 103 2.94 -9.26 -1.35
CA ASP A 103 3.31 -10.62 -1.75
C ASP A 103 4.58 -11.10 -1.04
N ASP A 104 5.21 -10.23 -0.26
CA ASP A 104 6.43 -10.57 0.48
C ASP A 104 6.07 -11.36 1.75
N VAL A 105 6.56 -12.60 1.84
CA VAL A 105 6.25 -13.50 2.96
C VAL A 105 6.73 -12.94 4.30
N LEU A 106 7.89 -12.30 4.33
CA LEU A 106 8.42 -11.72 5.55
C LEU A 106 7.57 -10.55 6.03
N GLU A 107 7.08 -9.72 5.12
CA GLU A 107 6.15 -8.64 5.45
C GLU A 107 4.84 -9.19 5.99
N GLN A 108 4.33 -10.26 5.37
CA GLN A 108 3.11 -10.92 5.83
C GLN A 108 3.26 -11.43 7.26
N GLU A 109 4.36 -12.10 7.55
CA GLU A 109 4.64 -12.62 8.89
C GLU A 109 4.74 -11.50 9.93
N THR A 110 5.49 -10.45 9.59
CA THR A 110 5.68 -9.31 10.50
C THR A 110 4.37 -8.57 10.76
N ALA A 111 3.59 -8.32 9.71
CA ALA A 111 2.30 -7.64 9.85
C ALA A 111 1.31 -8.47 10.65
N SER A 112 1.27 -9.79 10.42
CA SER A 112 0.41 -10.70 11.16
C SER A 112 0.76 -10.73 12.65
N ALA A 113 2.05 -10.68 12.97
CA ALA A 113 2.51 -10.61 14.37
C ALA A 113 2.04 -9.34 15.07
N SER A 114 1.81 -8.27 14.32
CA SER A 114 1.27 -7.01 14.85
C SER A 114 -0.26 -6.97 14.90
N GLY A 115 -0.93 -8.06 14.51
CA GLY A 115 -2.38 -8.15 14.55
C GLY A 115 -3.08 -7.79 13.24
N ALA A 116 -2.35 -7.52 12.18
CA ALA A 116 -2.93 -7.18 10.88
C ALA A 116 -3.34 -8.43 10.12
N GLU A 117 -4.39 -8.31 9.31
CA GLU A 117 -4.68 -9.31 8.29
C GLU A 117 -3.85 -8.99 7.05
N CYS A 118 -3.46 -10.02 6.32
CA CYS A 118 -2.65 -9.85 5.10
C CYS A 118 -3.36 -10.42 3.90
N ILE A 119 -3.23 -9.73 2.77
CA ILE A 119 -3.73 -10.20 1.48
C ILE A 119 -2.63 -10.06 0.43
N SER A 120 -2.74 -10.85 -0.63
CA SER A 120 -1.84 -10.76 -1.77
C SER A 120 -2.17 -9.53 -2.63
N ALA A 121 -1.26 -9.18 -3.52
CA ALA A 121 -1.51 -8.12 -4.51
C ALA A 121 -2.70 -8.48 -5.40
N GLU A 122 -2.87 -9.76 -5.74
CA GLU A 122 -4.01 -10.22 -6.53
C GLU A 122 -5.33 -10.05 -5.77
N ALA A 123 -5.33 -10.41 -4.49
CA ALA A 123 -6.52 -10.22 -3.64
C ALA A 123 -6.87 -8.73 -3.49
N LEU A 124 -5.86 -7.87 -3.43
CA LEU A 124 -6.08 -6.42 -3.42
C LEU A 124 -6.82 -5.97 -4.68
N ARG A 125 -6.45 -6.51 -5.83
CA ARG A 125 -7.10 -6.18 -7.09
C ARG A 125 -8.60 -6.49 -7.04
N TRP A 126 -8.97 -7.66 -6.52
CA TRP A 126 -10.36 -8.04 -6.34
C TRP A 126 -11.08 -7.10 -5.37
N LEU A 127 -10.40 -6.73 -4.29
CA LEU A 127 -10.97 -5.82 -3.29
C LEU A 127 -11.31 -4.46 -3.90
N LEU A 128 -10.42 -3.93 -4.72
CA LEU A 128 -10.65 -2.64 -5.40
C LEU A 128 -11.77 -2.73 -6.43
N GLU A 129 -11.82 -3.82 -7.18
CA GLU A 129 -12.86 -4.04 -8.18
C GLU A 129 -14.24 -4.17 -7.54
N GLU A 130 -14.35 -4.89 -6.42
CA GLU A 130 -15.62 -5.01 -5.68
C GLU A 130 -16.13 -3.69 -5.15
N ALA A 131 -15.25 -2.81 -4.73
CA ALA A 131 -15.62 -1.51 -4.17
C ALA A 131 -15.99 -0.50 -5.24
N SER A 132 -15.58 -0.72 -6.49
CA SER A 132 -15.83 0.21 -7.58
C SER A 132 -17.34 0.34 -7.86
N PRO A 133 -17.86 1.57 -7.95
CA PRO A 133 -19.25 1.76 -8.38
C PRO A 133 -19.44 1.25 -9.79
N ALA A 134 -20.45 0.46 -9.97
CA ALA A 134 -20.74 -0.13 -11.29
C ALA A 134 -21.30 0.92 -12.25
#